data_06cc81de68571e9a5bcbdfbbb37ef39d
#
_entry.id   06cc81de68571e9a5bcbdfbbb37ef39d
#
_cell.length_a   1.000
_cell.length_b   1.000
_cell.length_c   1.000
_cell.angle_alpha   90.00
_cell.angle_beta   90.00
_cell.angle_gamma   90.00
#
_symmetry.space_group_name_H-M   'P 1'
#
loop_
_entity.id
_entity.type
_entity.pdbx_description
1 polymer ?
#
loop_
_entity_poly.entity_id
_entity_poly.type
_entity_poly.pdbx_seq_one_letter_code
_entity_poly.pdbx_strand_id
1 'polypeptide(L)'
;MTKKQKKMLIRILVTAALLAALRFVPEDGPLHGIPLFLMYLVPYGIIGYDILKKAWKGILNRQVFDENFLMAVATLGALAIGLLKTGDYFEAVAVMLFYQIGELFQSYAVGKSRRNISELMDIRPDYANIEKDGKMERVDPDEVETGSLIVVNPGEKVPIDGIVESGSSVLNTAALTGESIPRDVQAGDEVVSGCVNMSGVLRIRTTREFGESTVSKILDLVENASSRKSRSENFISRFARSYTPAVVFGALALAVVPPAVRGIFLHVAPEWGEWVYRALTFLVISCPCALVISIPLSFFAGIGGAGKAGILVKGSNYLEELARTGIVVFDKTGTLTKGEFEVTAIHHSPLAEAELLEYAAHAEASSSHPIAASIRKAHGKRIDLSRVSDVQEIGGSGVTVRVDGRETAAGNGRLMEQLGIAYQPCHRTGTIVHMAIDGEYAGHIVISDVVKPDAADAIAALKRAGVRSTVMLTGDGPSAAAQVADALGIDKVHSNLLPGDKVEKVEELLNSQKAGETLAFVGDRKSTRLNSSH
;
A
#
# COMPACT_ATOMS: atom_id res chain seq x y z
N MET A 1 9.76 19.67 -11.59
CA MET A 1 11.12 19.30 -12.04
C MET A 1 12.14 19.63 -10.96
N THR A 2 13.00 18.68 -10.62
CA THR A 2 14.11 18.90 -9.67
C THR A 2 15.18 19.81 -10.26
N LYS A 3 16.08 20.36 -9.41
CA LYS A 3 17.23 21.17 -9.87
C LYS A 3 18.08 20.41 -10.89
N LYS A 4 18.27 19.10 -10.70
CA LYS A 4 19.02 18.21 -11.61
C LYS A 4 18.33 18.08 -12.97
N GLN A 5 17.01 17.87 -12.98
CA GLN A 5 16.22 17.76 -14.22
C GLN A 5 16.19 19.08 -15.01
N LYS A 6 16.08 20.23 -14.33
CA LYS A 6 16.18 21.55 -14.97
C LYS A 6 17.53 21.75 -15.65
N LYS A 7 18.63 21.39 -14.96
CA LYS A 7 19.98 21.47 -15.53
C LYS A 7 20.13 20.59 -16.78
N MET A 8 19.58 19.37 -16.75
CA MET A 8 19.58 18.43 -17.88
C MET A 8 18.77 18.98 -19.06
N LEU A 9 17.57 19.54 -18.80
CA LEU A 9 16.75 20.19 -19.84
C LEU A 9 17.49 21.35 -20.52
N ILE A 10 18.15 22.23 -19.73
CA ILE A 10 18.92 23.34 -20.29
C ILE A 10 20.05 22.83 -21.19
N ARG A 11 20.76 21.78 -20.78
CA ARG A 11 21.83 21.16 -21.61
C ARG A 11 21.27 20.59 -22.92
N ILE A 12 20.13 19.91 -22.88
CA ILE A 12 19.42 19.40 -24.06
C ILE A 12 19.05 20.54 -25.01
N LEU A 13 18.44 21.61 -24.50
CA LEU A 13 18.04 22.75 -25.32
C LEU A 13 19.24 23.48 -25.94
N VAL A 14 20.30 23.71 -25.17
CA VAL A 14 21.52 24.33 -25.66
C VAL A 14 22.18 23.46 -26.73
N THR A 15 22.28 22.16 -26.50
CA THR A 15 22.87 21.23 -27.48
C THR A 15 22.02 21.17 -28.75
N ALA A 16 20.70 21.11 -28.64
CA ALA A 16 19.79 21.11 -29.79
C ALA A 16 19.93 22.41 -30.63
N ALA A 17 20.02 23.55 -29.96
CA ALA A 17 20.22 24.84 -30.64
C ALA A 17 21.59 24.91 -31.35
N LEU A 18 22.66 24.46 -30.67
CA LEU A 18 24.00 24.37 -31.30
C LEU A 18 24.00 23.42 -32.48
N LEU A 19 23.38 22.26 -32.35
CA LEU A 19 23.30 21.28 -33.43
C LEU A 19 22.53 21.81 -34.62
N ALA A 20 21.41 22.49 -34.40
CA ALA A 20 20.63 23.16 -35.44
C ALA A 20 21.47 24.28 -36.14
N ALA A 21 22.20 25.07 -35.36
CA ALA A 21 23.09 26.11 -35.94
C ALA A 21 24.23 25.53 -36.80
N LEU A 22 24.83 24.44 -36.32
CA LEU A 22 25.92 23.76 -37.07
C LEU A 22 25.43 23.13 -38.38
N ARG A 23 24.15 22.79 -38.51
CA ARG A 23 23.56 22.25 -39.77
C ARG A 23 23.57 23.27 -40.91
N PHE A 24 23.61 24.58 -40.59
CA PHE A 24 23.72 25.63 -41.58
C PHE A 24 25.18 25.95 -42.03
N VAL A 25 26.18 25.31 -41.41
CA VAL A 25 27.58 25.46 -41.83
C VAL A 25 27.80 24.60 -43.08
N PRO A 26 28.27 25.18 -44.20
CA PRO A 26 28.51 24.41 -45.41
C PRO A 26 29.59 23.34 -45.19
N GLU A 27 29.31 22.11 -45.61
CA GLU A 27 30.21 20.98 -45.46
C GLU A 27 31.48 21.13 -46.32
N ASP A 28 31.38 21.82 -47.46
CA ASP A 28 32.48 22.05 -48.39
C ASP A 28 33.17 23.42 -48.20
N GLY A 29 32.99 24.08 -47.04
CA GLY A 29 33.54 25.40 -46.76
C GLY A 29 34.95 25.37 -46.15
N PRO A 30 35.54 26.58 -45.89
CA PRO A 30 36.89 26.70 -45.28
C PRO A 30 37.00 26.12 -43.87
N LEU A 31 35.89 25.71 -43.26
CA LEU A 31 35.81 25.06 -41.95
C LEU A 31 35.80 23.54 -42.03
N HIS A 32 35.96 22.94 -43.23
CA HIS A 32 35.95 21.48 -43.36
C HIS A 32 37.12 20.81 -42.60
N GLY A 33 36.89 19.55 -42.13
CA GLY A 33 37.91 18.78 -41.43
C GLY A 33 37.98 19.10 -39.92
N ILE A 34 39.21 19.37 -39.44
CA ILE A 34 39.50 19.56 -38.01
C ILE A 34 38.69 20.75 -37.37
N PRO A 35 38.53 21.91 -38.02
CA PRO A 35 37.74 22.99 -37.44
C PRO A 35 36.29 22.58 -37.22
N LEU A 36 35.67 21.91 -38.18
CA LEU A 36 34.28 21.44 -38.06
C LEU A 36 34.15 20.38 -36.94
N PHE A 37 35.10 19.45 -36.86
CA PHE A 37 35.18 18.49 -35.77
C PHE A 37 35.19 19.17 -34.38
N LEU A 38 36.05 20.18 -34.20
CA LEU A 38 36.14 20.92 -32.95
C LEU A 38 34.81 21.65 -32.59
N MET A 39 34.10 22.18 -33.60
CA MET A 39 32.79 22.81 -33.40
C MET A 39 31.74 21.79 -32.93
N TYR A 40 31.71 20.57 -33.46
CA TYR A 40 30.82 19.49 -33.02
C TYR A 40 31.22 18.88 -31.66
N LEU A 41 32.51 18.95 -31.30
CA LEU A 41 33.00 18.46 -30.00
C LEU A 41 32.42 19.26 -28.82
N VAL A 42 32.07 20.54 -29.04
CA VAL A 42 31.46 21.39 -27.98
C VAL A 42 30.05 20.87 -27.59
N PRO A 43 29.07 20.76 -28.50
CA PRO A 43 27.75 20.22 -28.13
C PRO A 43 27.84 18.75 -27.67
N TYR A 44 28.74 17.95 -28.25
CA TYR A 44 28.98 16.58 -27.78
C TYR A 44 29.47 16.53 -26.33
N GLY A 45 30.43 17.39 -25.94
CA GLY A 45 30.92 17.49 -24.57
C GLY A 45 29.86 17.98 -23.60
N ILE A 46 29.03 18.98 -24.01
CA ILE A 46 27.93 19.50 -23.19
C ILE A 46 26.91 18.40 -22.87
N ILE A 47 26.48 17.63 -23.88
CA ILE A 47 25.43 16.62 -23.71
C ILE A 47 25.98 15.30 -23.16
N GLY A 48 27.19 14.89 -23.56
CA GLY A 48 27.76 13.58 -23.26
C GLY A 48 28.54 13.49 -21.95
N TYR A 49 28.86 14.60 -21.29
CA TYR A 49 29.72 14.62 -20.11
C TYR A 49 29.34 13.60 -19.03
N ASP A 50 28.06 13.50 -18.70
CA ASP A 50 27.57 12.62 -17.62
C ASP A 50 27.71 11.14 -18.03
N ILE A 51 27.45 10.83 -19.29
CA ILE A 51 27.52 9.48 -19.86
C ILE A 51 28.98 9.02 -19.91
N LEU A 52 29.85 9.88 -20.44
CA LEU A 52 31.27 9.59 -20.52
C LEU A 52 31.91 9.38 -19.14
N LYS A 53 31.49 10.21 -18.15
CA LYS A 53 31.94 10.06 -16.76
C LYS A 53 31.44 8.77 -16.12
N LYS A 54 30.18 8.38 -16.38
CA LYS A 54 29.61 7.12 -15.88
C LYS A 54 30.30 5.91 -16.55
N ALA A 55 30.47 5.95 -17.86
CA ALA A 55 31.20 4.91 -18.62
C ALA A 55 32.62 4.70 -18.09
N TRP A 56 33.37 5.79 -17.86
CA TRP A 56 34.70 5.74 -17.28
C TRP A 56 34.73 5.10 -15.90
N LYS A 57 33.78 5.49 -15.02
CA LYS A 57 33.64 4.87 -13.70
C LYS A 57 33.25 3.39 -13.78
N GLY A 58 32.41 3.02 -14.75
CA GLY A 58 32.03 1.63 -15.00
C GLY A 58 33.24 0.76 -15.36
N ILE A 59 34.12 1.26 -16.21
CA ILE A 59 35.40 0.59 -16.60
C ILE A 59 36.27 0.38 -15.34
N LEU A 60 36.46 1.43 -14.53
CA LEU A 60 37.26 1.35 -13.29
C LEU A 60 36.71 0.35 -12.29
N ASN A 61 35.38 0.23 -12.20
CA ASN A 61 34.68 -0.68 -11.30
C ASN A 61 34.47 -2.09 -11.89
N ARG A 62 35.09 -2.43 -13.01
CA ARG A 62 34.94 -3.70 -13.75
C ARG A 62 33.49 -4.01 -14.19
N GLN A 63 32.65 -3.00 -14.32
CA GLN A 63 31.31 -3.07 -14.89
C GLN A 63 31.32 -2.54 -16.32
N VAL A 64 32.03 -3.25 -17.20
CA VAL A 64 32.37 -2.76 -18.55
C VAL A 64 31.19 -2.82 -19.52
N PHE A 65 30.16 -3.65 -19.26
CA PHE A 65 29.05 -3.87 -20.19
C PHE A 65 27.76 -3.19 -19.70
N ASP A 66 27.84 -1.93 -19.27
CA ASP A 66 26.67 -1.13 -19.00
C ASP A 66 26.22 -0.32 -20.22
N GLU A 67 25.02 0.24 -20.17
CA GLU A 67 24.44 1.05 -21.24
C GLU A 67 25.23 2.32 -21.52
N ASN A 68 25.85 2.94 -20.50
CA ASN A 68 26.65 4.15 -20.64
C ASN A 68 27.94 3.87 -21.40
N PHE A 69 28.57 2.70 -21.17
CA PHE A 69 29.73 2.27 -21.88
C PHE A 69 29.41 2.05 -23.36
N LEU A 70 28.33 1.33 -23.68
CA LEU A 70 27.92 1.09 -25.07
C LEU A 70 27.64 2.40 -25.80
N MET A 71 26.94 3.35 -25.18
CA MET A 71 26.68 4.67 -25.74
C MET A 71 27.97 5.47 -25.97
N ALA A 72 28.89 5.46 -25.00
CA ALA A 72 30.16 6.14 -25.13
C ALA A 72 31.00 5.56 -26.29
N VAL A 73 31.10 4.23 -26.39
CA VAL A 73 31.85 3.56 -27.46
C VAL A 73 31.24 3.86 -28.83
N ALA A 74 29.91 3.76 -28.95
CA ALA A 74 29.23 3.98 -30.23
C ALA A 74 29.38 5.43 -30.71
N THR A 75 29.18 6.42 -29.85
CA THR A 75 29.23 7.84 -30.23
C THR A 75 30.65 8.35 -30.43
N LEU A 76 31.63 7.91 -29.61
CA LEU A 76 33.04 8.20 -29.84
C LEU A 76 33.54 7.55 -31.14
N GLY A 77 33.10 6.31 -31.40
CA GLY A 77 33.40 5.63 -32.66
C GLY A 77 32.82 6.34 -33.86
N ALA A 78 31.58 6.83 -33.79
CA ALA A 78 30.97 7.63 -34.85
C ALA A 78 31.72 8.96 -35.09
N LEU A 79 32.13 9.65 -34.02
CA LEU A 79 33.01 10.84 -34.16
C LEU A 79 34.35 10.52 -34.80
N ALA A 80 34.98 9.40 -34.45
CA ALA A 80 36.25 8.97 -35.04
C ALA A 80 36.10 8.63 -36.53
N ILE A 81 35.02 7.97 -36.93
CA ILE A 81 34.74 7.68 -38.35
C ILE A 81 34.47 8.99 -39.10
N GLY A 82 33.71 9.92 -38.49
CA GLY A 82 33.51 11.25 -39.05
C GLY A 82 34.81 11.97 -39.33
N LEU A 83 35.76 11.95 -38.38
CA LEU A 83 37.09 12.58 -38.53
C LEU A 83 37.97 11.92 -39.60
N LEU A 84 37.93 10.60 -39.68
CA LEU A 84 38.84 9.84 -40.54
C LEU A 84 38.31 9.63 -41.97
N LYS A 85 36.98 9.68 -42.18
CA LYS A 85 36.41 9.19 -43.43
C LYS A 85 35.21 9.99 -43.97
N THR A 86 34.19 10.28 -43.15
CA THR A 86 32.90 10.80 -43.66
C THR A 86 32.74 12.32 -43.58
N GLY A 87 33.43 12.98 -42.68
CA GLY A 87 33.20 14.40 -42.37
C GLY A 87 31.89 14.67 -41.63
N ASP A 88 31.08 13.63 -41.35
CA ASP A 88 29.79 13.77 -40.66
C ASP A 88 29.92 13.50 -39.15
N TYR A 89 29.66 14.50 -38.38
CA TYR A 89 29.70 14.47 -36.92
C TYR A 89 28.30 14.63 -36.30
N PHE A 90 27.29 14.97 -37.12
CA PHE A 90 25.94 15.26 -36.69
C PHE A 90 25.31 14.07 -35.96
N GLU A 91 25.44 12.87 -36.55
CA GLU A 91 24.82 11.65 -36.00
C GLU A 91 25.30 11.35 -34.58
N ALA A 92 26.61 11.46 -34.31
CA ALA A 92 27.18 11.18 -32.99
C ALA A 92 26.58 12.07 -31.90
N VAL A 93 26.39 13.37 -32.18
CA VAL A 93 25.80 14.33 -31.24
C VAL A 93 24.28 14.13 -31.14
N ALA A 94 23.62 13.86 -32.28
CA ALA A 94 22.19 13.62 -32.31
C ALA A 94 21.79 12.38 -31.50
N VAL A 95 22.49 11.27 -31.65
CA VAL A 95 22.29 10.03 -30.87
C VAL A 95 22.42 10.31 -29.37
N MET A 96 23.46 11.02 -28.94
CA MET A 96 23.69 11.38 -27.56
C MET A 96 22.58 12.32 -27.02
N LEU A 97 22.12 13.25 -27.86
CA LEU A 97 21.01 14.15 -27.55
C LEU A 97 19.71 13.39 -27.35
N PHE A 98 19.34 12.49 -28.27
CA PHE A 98 18.14 11.66 -28.15
C PHE A 98 18.19 10.74 -26.92
N TYR A 99 19.32 10.17 -26.61
CA TYR A 99 19.50 9.39 -25.38
C TYR A 99 19.24 10.24 -24.13
N GLN A 100 19.79 11.45 -24.05
CA GLN A 100 19.58 12.36 -22.92
C GLN A 100 18.13 12.85 -22.80
N ILE A 101 17.42 13.01 -23.93
CA ILE A 101 15.98 13.29 -23.93
C ILE A 101 15.24 12.11 -23.28
N GLY A 102 15.54 10.87 -23.67
CA GLY A 102 14.98 9.66 -23.08
C GLY A 102 15.21 9.58 -21.55
N GLU A 103 16.46 9.81 -21.12
CA GLU A 103 16.86 9.86 -19.70
C GLU A 103 16.08 10.94 -18.92
N LEU A 104 15.87 12.11 -19.53
CA LEU A 104 15.09 13.18 -18.91
C LEU A 104 13.63 12.77 -18.73
N PHE A 105 12.99 12.20 -19.78
CA PHE A 105 11.62 11.69 -19.69
C PHE A 105 11.49 10.61 -18.62
N GLN A 106 12.41 9.65 -18.58
CA GLN A 106 12.46 8.61 -17.55
C GLN A 106 12.55 9.22 -16.15
N SER A 107 13.54 10.10 -15.93
CA SER A 107 13.74 10.78 -14.65
C SER A 107 12.53 11.60 -14.22
N TYR A 108 11.83 12.24 -15.17
CA TYR A 108 10.62 13.01 -14.91
C TYR A 108 9.45 12.11 -14.54
N ALA A 109 9.21 11.04 -15.30
CA ALA A 109 8.13 10.09 -15.07
C ALA A 109 8.28 9.37 -13.72
N VAL A 110 9.48 8.84 -13.41
CA VAL A 110 9.80 8.23 -12.12
C VAL A 110 9.69 9.25 -10.98
N GLY A 111 10.19 10.48 -11.19
CA GLY A 111 10.13 11.54 -10.19
C GLY A 111 8.70 12.04 -9.93
N LYS A 112 7.80 12.02 -10.91
CA LYS A 112 6.38 12.34 -10.71
C LYS A 112 5.67 11.24 -9.91
N SER A 113 5.93 9.98 -10.23
CA SER A 113 5.38 8.83 -9.51
C SER A 113 5.86 8.79 -8.05
N ARG A 114 7.16 9.04 -7.80
CA ARG A 114 7.71 9.16 -6.43
C ARG A 114 7.14 10.34 -5.66
N ARG A 115 6.77 11.45 -6.29
CA ARG A 115 6.14 12.59 -5.61
C ARG A 115 4.74 12.27 -5.11
N ASN A 116 3.98 11.46 -5.83
CA ASN A 116 2.69 10.98 -5.34
C ASN A 116 2.83 10.14 -4.06
N ILE A 117 3.96 9.45 -3.90
CA ILE A 117 4.33 8.73 -2.67
C ILE A 117 4.85 9.71 -1.60
N SER A 118 5.59 10.74 -1.99
CA SER A 118 6.12 11.78 -1.08
C SER A 118 5.04 12.71 -0.52
N GLU A 119 3.92 12.89 -1.23
CA GLU A 119 2.73 13.58 -0.68
C GLU A 119 2.09 12.77 0.48
N LEU A 120 2.26 11.44 0.47
CA LEU A 120 1.96 10.58 1.63
C LEU A 120 3.00 10.74 2.76
N MET A 121 4.23 11.13 2.46
CA MET A 121 5.27 11.42 3.46
C MET A 121 5.09 12.79 4.13
N ASP A 122 4.26 13.67 3.56
CA ASP A 122 3.89 14.95 4.18
C ASP A 122 2.96 14.78 5.40
N ILE A 123 2.66 13.53 5.77
CA ILE A 123 1.91 13.17 6.98
C ILE A 123 2.78 13.34 8.24
N ARG A 124 4.12 13.30 8.13
CA ARG A 124 5.02 13.42 9.29
C ARG A 124 4.79 14.75 9.99
N PRO A 125 4.53 14.76 11.31
CA PRO A 125 4.52 15.97 12.11
C PRO A 125 5.94 16.51 12.28
N ASP A 126 6.09 17.82 12.15
CA ASP A 126 7.40 18.48 12.30
C ASP A 126 7.81 18.65 13.77
N TYR A 127 6.84 18.64 14.69
CA TYR A 127 7.04 18.86 16.13
C TYR A 127 5.86 18.35 16.96
N ALA A 128 6.07 18.24 18.26
CA ALA A 128 5.05 18.02 19.28
C ALA A 128 5.11 19.15 20.31
N ASN A 129 3.94 19.64 20.76
CA ASN A 129 3.86 20.57 21.89
C ASN A 129 3.59 19.74 23.15
N ILE A 130 4.55 19.67 24.09
CA ILE A 130 4.40 18.97 25.38
C ILE A 130 4.05 19.97 26.46
N GLU A 131 3.12 19.60 27.32
CA GLU A 131 2.81 20.34 28.55
C GLU A 131 3.63 19.73 29.71
N LYS A 132 4.68 20.46 30.16
CA LYS A 132 5.53 20.07 31.28
C LYS A 132 5.55 21.19 32.32
N ASP A 133 5.20 20.88 33.56
CA ASP A 133 5.14 21.84 34.69
C ASP A 133 4.31 23.11 34.38
N GLY A 134 3.21 22.96 33.62
CA GLY A 134 2.32 24.06 33.22
C GLY A 134 2.90 24.99 32.14
N LYS A 135 4.02 24.62 31.51
CA LYS A 135 4.61 25.33 30.36
C LYS A 135 4.53 24.48 29.11
N MET A 136 4.24 25.16 27.99
CA MET A 136 4.26 24.54 26.68
C MET A 136 5.68 24.57 26.13
N GLU A 137 6.22 23.41 25.80
CA GLU A 137 7.50 23.25 25.16
C GLU A 137 7.33 22.55 23.80
N ARG A 138 8.01 23.07 22.79
CA ARG A 138 8.00 22.50 21.44
C ARG A 138 9.22 21.62 21.27
N VAL A 139 9.00 20.33 21.06
CA VAL A 139 10.06 19.30 20.95
C VAL A 139 9.95 18.52 19.66
N ASP A 140 11.00 17.79 19.30
CA ASP A 140 10.91 16.80 18.21
C ASP A 140 10.01 15.64 18.67
N PRO A 141 9.11 15.13 17.80
CA PRO A 141 8.28 13.97 18.14
C PRO A 141 9.07 12.75 18.62
N ASP A 142 10.31 12.56 18.16
CA ASP A 142 11.17 11.46 18.59
C ASP A 142 11.62 11.57 20.07
N GLU A 143 11.50 12.75 20.68
CA GLU A 143 11.86 13.01 22.09
C GLU A 143 10.70 12.82 23.07
N VAL A 144 9.49 12.51 22.55
CA VAL A 144 8.28 12.37 23.36
C VAL A 144 8.14 10.97 23.91
N GLU A 145 8.17 10.84 25.22
CA GLU A 145 7.98 9.55 25.91
C GLU A 145 6.51 9.12 25.96
N THR A 146 6.28 7.81 26.08
CA THR A 146 4.94 7.25 26.32
C THR A 146 4.36 7.78 27.65
N GLY A 147 3.09 8.18 27.63
CA GLY A 147 2.39 8.76 28.78
C GLY A 147 2.55 10.28 28.91
N SER A 148 3.28 10.93 28.03
CA SER A 148 3.39 12.39 27.97
C SER A 148 2.09 13.04 27.55
N LEU A 149 1.80 14.24 28.09
CA LEU A 149 0.66 15.03 27.68
C LEU A 149 1.06 16.00 26.57
N ILE A 150 0.51 15.77 25.39
CA ILE A 150 0.73 16.62 24.21
C ILE A 150 -0.50 17.49 23.94
N VAL A 151 -0.29 18.69 23.44
CA VAL A 151 -1.34 19.63 23.08
C VAL A 151 -1.33 19.88 21.59
N VAL A 152 -2.49 19.68 20.95
CA VAL A 152 -2.66 19.82 19.51
C VAL A 152 -3.67 20.92 19.22
N ASN A 153 -3.21 22.02 18.65
CA ASN A 153 -4.03 23.17 18.30
C ASN A 153 -4.74 22.97 16.96
N PRO A 154 -5.80 23.73 16.68
CA PRO A 154 -6.42 23.75 15.35
C PRO A 154 -5.40 24.04 14.23
N GLY A 155 -5.45 23.24 13.17
CA GLY A 155 -4.48 23.30 12.05
C GLY A 155 -3.21 22.48 12.25
N GLU A 156 -2.93 21.97 13.44
CA GLU A 156 -1.77 21.12 13.71
C GLU A 156 -2.06 19.65 13.45
N LYS A 157 -1.01 18.90 13.11
CA LYS A 157 -1.07 17.44 13.00
C LYS A 157 -0.91 16.81 14.37
N VAL A 158 -1.67 15.74 14.64
CA VAL A 158 -1.46 14.90 15.83
C VAL A 158 -0.09 14.23 15.71
N PRO A 159 0.87 14.51 16.62
CA PRO A 159 2.23 14.04 16.45
C PRO A 159 2.41 12.54 16.77
N ILE A 160 1.70 12.03 17.77
CA ILE A 160 1.85 10.66 18.26
C ILE A 160 0.48 10.09 18.59
N ASP A 161 0.31 8.77 18.44
CA ASP A 161 -0.93 8.07 18.80
C ASP A 161 -1.21 8.21 20.30
N GLY A 162 -2.47 8.43 20.68
CA GLY A 162 -2.84 8.63 22.07
C GLY A 162 -4.33 8.60 22.32
N ILE A 163 -4.71 8.93 23.56
CA ILE A 163 -6.09 9.07 24.01
C ILE A 163 -6.34 10.53 24.38
N VAL A 164 -7.46 11.09 23.92
CA VAL A 164 -7.85 12.44 24.27
C VAL A 164 -8.16 12.50 25.78
N GLU A 165 -7.40 13.28 26.54
CA GLU A 165 -7.63 13.47 27.96
C GLU A 165 -8.64 14.60 28.21
N SER A 166 -8.57 15.67 27.42
CA SER A 166 -9.53 16.77 27.48
C SER A 166 -9.60 17.54 26.16
N GLY A 167 -10.76 18.14 25.92
CA GLY A 167 -11.08 18.84 24.69
C GLY A 167 -12.05 18.06 23.81
N SER A 168 -12.58 18.76 22.81
CA SER A 168 -13.37 18.16 21.73
C SER A 168 -13.01 18.85 20.41
N SER A 169 -12.94 18.11 19.35
CA SER A 169 -12.58 18.64 18.02
C SER A 169 -13.05 17.73 16.91
N VAL A 170 -12.80 18.18 15.69
CA VAL A 170 -13.00 17.43 14.45
C VAL A 170 -11.61 17.12 13.87
N LEU A 171 -11.33 15.85 13.59
CA LEU A 171 -10.08 15.41 13.00
C LEU A 171 -10.26 15.09 11.50
N ASN A 172 -9.45 15.67 10.67
CA ASN A 172 -9.33 15.27 9.27
C ASN A 172 -8.37 14.07 9.17
N THR A 173 -8.94 12.91 8.81
CA THR A 173 -8.22 11.64 8.66
C THR A 173 -7.91 11.30 7.21
N ALA A 174 -8.30 12.15 6.26
CA ALA A 174 -8.23 11.86 4.81
C ALA A 174 -6.83 11.46 4.33
N ALA A 175 -5.78 12.03 4.91
CA ALA A 175 -4.40 11.71 4.57
C ALA A 175 -3.98 10.28 5.01
N LEU A 176 -4.66 9.69 5.99
CA LEU A 176 -4.36 8.36 6.55
C LEU A 176 -5.30 7.28 6.05
N THR A 177 -6.60 7.58 5.99
CA THR A 177 -7.65 6.60 5.69
C THR A 177 -8.22 6.73 4.29
N GLY A 178 -7.96 7.85 3.60
CA GLY A 178 -8.60 8.20 2.33
C GLY A 178 -10.06 8.66 2.46
N GLU A 179 -10.62 8.65 3.67
CA GLU A 179 -11.99 9.10 3.92
C GLU A 179 -12.08 10.62 3.98
N SER A 180 -12.96 11.20 3.16
CA SER A 180 -13.14 12.65 3.10
C SER A 180 -14.01 13.21 4.24
N ILE A 181 -14.65 12.34 5.02
CA ILE A 181 -15.53 12.73 6.13
C ILE A 181 -14.67 12.90 7.39
N PRO A 182 -14.61 14.11 7.97
CA PRO A 182 -13.91 14.34 9.22
C PRO A 182 -14.56 13.57 10.38
N ARG A 183 -13.75 13.15 11.35
CA ARG A 183 -14.18 12.40 12.53
C ARG A 183 -14.26 13.31 13.74
N ASP A 184 -15.40 13.33 14.42
CA ASP A 184 -15.55 13.99 15.73
C ASP A 184 -14.82 13.19 16.81
N VAL A 185 -14.12 13.90 17.70
CA VAL A 185 -13.40 13.33 18.84
C VAL A 185 -13.62 14.13 20.11
N GLN A 186 -13.71 13.40 21.23
CA GLN A 186 -13.91 13.95 22.58
C GLN A 186 -13.05 13.22 23.60
N ALA A 187 -13.07 13.67 24.84
CA ALA A 187 -12.32 13.03 25.92
C ALA A 187 -12.67 11.54 26.03
N GLY A 188 -11.63 10.69 26.08
CA GLY A 188 -11.71 9.23 26.09
C GLY A 188 -11.54 8.56 24.72
N ASP A 189 -11.59 9.30 23.62
CA ASP A 189 -11.43 8.74 22.30
C ASP A 189 -9.94 8.51 21.94
N GLU A 190 -9.69 7.41 21.23
CA GLU A 190 -8.37 7.16 20.64
C GLU A 190 -8.16 8.01 19.39
N VAL A 191 -6.98 8.62 19.29
CA VAL A 191 -6.52 9.39 18.13
C VAL A 191 -5.21 8.86 17.61
N VAL A 192 -5.04 8.91 16.28
CA VAL A 192 -3.83 8.43 15.60
C VAL A 192 -3.00 9.60 15.08
N SER A 193 -1.69 9.41 15.10
CA SER A 193 -0.73 10.38 14.55
C SER A 193 -0.97 10.61 13.06
N GLY A 194 -0.70 11.85 12.61
CA GLY A 194 -0.89 12.26 11.20
C GLY A 194 -2.27 12.80 10.85
N CYS A 195 -3.28 12.67 11.72
CA CYS A 195 -4.56 13.37 11.57
C CYS A 195 -4.34 14.88 11.77
N VAL A 196 -5.08 15.71 11.04
CA VAL A 196 -5.05 17.17 11.21
C VAL A 196 -6.22 17.59 12.11
N ASN A 197 -5.89 18.28 13.19
CA ASN A 197 -6.88 18.86 14.10
C ASN A 197 -7.53 20.09 13.45
N MET A 198 -8.87 20.17 13.38
CA MET A 198 -9.55 21.21 12.61
C MET A 198 -10.17 22.33 13.45
N SER A 199 -10.65 22.06 14.65
CA SER A 199 -11.50 23.05 15.37
C SER A 199 -11.06 23.37 16.80
N GLY A 200 -11.09 22.40 17.72
CA GLY A 200 -10.81 22.59 19.14
C GLY A 200 -9.38 22.27 19.52
N VAL A 201 -8.93 22.73 20.68
CA VAL A 201 -7.64 22.32 21.27
C VAL A 201 -7.84 20.95 21.92
N LEU A 202 -6.96 20.00 21.56
CA LEU A 202 -6.96 18.66 22.13
C LEU A 202 -5.74 18.50 23.05
N ARG A 203 -5.97 17.96 24.25
CA ARG A 203 -4.92 17.42 25.11
C ARG A 203 -4.96 15.92 25.02
N ILE A 204 -3.87 15.33 24.57
CA ILE A 204 -3.77 13.91 24.23
C ILE A 204 -2.66 13.30 25.07
N ARG A 205 -2.96 12.21 25.75
CA ARG A 205 -1.97 11.38 26.45
C ARG A 205 -1.43 10.33 25.51
N THR A 206 -0.14 10.37 25.26
CA THR A 206 0.54 9.46 24.33
C THR A 206 0.47 8.01 24.84
N THR A 207 0.15 7.06 23.93
CA THR A 207 0.08 5.63 24.24
C THR A 207 1.29 4.85 23.77
N ARG A 208 2.16 5.47 22.98
CA ARG A 208 3.39 4.86 22.42
C ARG A 208 4.41 5.94 22.08
N GLU A 209 5.63 5.53 21.79
CA GLU A 209 6.68 6.40 21.27
C GLU A 209 6.46 6.71 19.78
N PHE A 210 7.08 7.78 19.27
CA PHE A 210 6.94 8.21 17.88
C PHE A 210 7.35 7.11 16.89
N GLY A 211 8.45 6.40 17.14
CA GLY A 211 8.91 5.29 16.29
C GLY A 211 7.90 4.13 16.14
N GLU A 212 7.00 3.96 17.13
CA GLU A 212 5.92 2.99 17.10
C GLU A 212 4.57 3.57 16.67
N SER A 213 4.50 4.87 16.39
CA SER A 213 3.28 5.57 15.99
C SER A 213 2.77 5.11 14.62
N THR A 214 1.50 5.37 14.36
CA THR A 214 0.86 5.03 13.09
C THR A 214 1.55 5.71 11.91
N VAL A 215 1.91 6.98 12.04
CA VAL A 215 2.64 7.73 11.00
C VAL A 215 4.03 7.12 10.77
N SER A 216 4.80 6.85 11.82
CA SER A 216 6.14 6.28 11.67
C SER A 216 6.10 4.93 10.95
N LYS A 217 5.15 4.07 11.29
CA LYS A 217 4.94 2.78 10.59
C LYS A 217 4.56 2.96 9.12
N ILE A 218 3.71 3.95 8.80
CA ILE A 218 3.35 4.27 7.42
C ILE A 218 4.58 4.74 6.64
N LEU A 219 5.38 5.63 7.22
CA LEU A 219 6.60 6.15 6.60
C LEU A 219 7.63 5.04 6.35
N ASP A 220 7.86 4.18 7.34
CA ASP A 220 8.75 3.02 7.22
C ASP A 220 8.27 2.03 6.13
N LEU A 221 6.97 1.78 6.05
CA LEU A 221 6.37 0.96 5.00
C LEU A 221 6.55 1.58 3.60
N VAL A 222 6.41 2.90 3.47
CA VAL A 222 6.59 3.62 2.20
C VAL A 222 8.07 3.64 1.79
N GLU A 223 8.98 3.88 2.73
CA GLU A 223 10.42 3.90 2.50
C GLU A 223 10.93 2.51 2.09
N ASN A 224 10.53 1.47 2.82
CA ASN A 224 10.93 0.10 2.57
C ASN A 224 10.18 -0.54 1.38
N ALA A 225 9.02 -0.03 0.96
CA ALA A 225 8.29 -0.51 -0.21
C ALA A 225 9.13 -0.46 -1.49
N SER A 226 10.03 0.54 -1.61
CA SER A 226 10.91 0.68 -2.76
C SER A 226 12.14 -0.25 -2.74
N SER A 227 12.45 -0.90 -1.62
CA SER A 227 13.62 -1.76 -1.47
C SER A 227 13.38 -3.23 -1.89
N ARG A 228 12.13 -3.70 -1.89
CA ARG A 228 11.77 -5.08 -2.26
C ARG A 228 11.45 -5.18 -3.75
N LYS A 229 12.43 -5.65 -4.52
CA LYS A 229 12.32 -5.81 -5.98
C LYS A 229 11.38 -6.95 -6.37
N SER A 230 10.54 -6.69 -7.38
CA SER A 230 9.66 -7.69 -7.99
C SER A 230 10.45 -8.75 -8.80
N ARG A 231 9.77 -9.85 -9.17
CA ARG A 231 10.35 -10.84 -10.09
C ARG A 231 10.62 -10.22 -11.45
N SER A 232 9.78 -9.30 -11.91
CA SER A 232 9.94 -8.58 -13.16
C SER A 232 11.15 -7.66 -13.15
N GLU A 233 11.46 -6.98 -12.04
CA GLU A 233 12.69 -6.19 -11.88
C GLU A 233 13.94 -7.08 -11.83
N ASN A 234 13.86 -8.24 -11.19
CA ASN A 234 14.93 -9.24 -11.18
C ASN A 234 15.13 -9.86 -12.58
N PHE A 235 14.05 -9.99 -13.38
CA PHE A 235 14.12 -10.44 -14.76
C PHE A 235 14.94 -9.46 -15.61
N ILE A 236 14.70 -8.14 -15.50
CA ILE A 236 15.51 -7.14 -16.23
C ILE A 236 17.00 -7.30 -15.92
N SER A 237 17.36 -7.41 -14.64
CA SER A 237 18.76 -7.55 -14.24
C SER A 237 19.38 -8.84 -14.76
N ARG A 238 18.61 -9.91 -14.85
CA ARG A 238 19.06 -11.20 -15.39
C ARG A 238 19.14 -11.17 -16.91
N PHE A 239 18.16 -10.56 -17.57
CA PHE A 239 18.13 -10.36 -19.01
C PHE A 239 19.31 -9.51 -19.47
N ALA A 240 19.56 -8.37 -18.84
CA ALA A 240 20.67 -7.48 -19.17
C ALA A 240 22.03 -8.18 -19.07
N ARG A 241 22.22 -9.06 -18.10
CA ARG A 241 23.46 -9.83 -17.92
C ARG A 241 23.80 -10.74 -19.11
N SER A 242 22.80 -11.27 -19.80
CA SER A 242 23.01 -12.14 -20.98
C SER A 242 22.90 -11.37 -22.29
N TYR A 243 21.98 -10.40 -22.35
CA TYR A 243 21.69 -9.61 -23.54
C TYR A 243 22.87 -8.71 -23.94
N THR A 244 23.44 -7.96 -23.00
CA THR A 244 24.50 -6.99 -23.29
C THR A 244 25.76 -7.65 -23.89
N PRO A 245 26.31 -8.74 -23.34
CA PRO A 245 27.40 -9.45 -23.98
C PRO A 245 27.04 -9.98 -25.37
N ALA A 246 25.82 -10.52 -25.55
CA ALA A 246 25.41 -11.03 -26.87
C ALA A 246 25.38 -9.93 -27.93
N VAL A 247 24.87 -8.74 -27.58
CA VAL A 247 24.88 -7.58 -28.48
C VAL A 247 26.29 -7.10 -28.77
N VAL A 248 27.17 -7.03 -27.77
CA VAL A 248 28.57 -6.62 -27.97
C VAL A 248 29.31 -7.58 -28.88
N PHE A 249 29.20 -8.90 -28.65
CA PHE A 249 29.81 -9.90 -29.51
C PHE A 249 29.19 -9.92 -30.91
N GLY A 250 27.88 -9.69 -31.03
CA GLY A 250 27.21 -9.53 -32.33
C GLY A 250 27.74 -8.32 -33.12
N ALA A 251 27.92 -7.19 -32.45
CA ALA A 251 28.53 -5.99 -33.05
C ALA A 251 29.98 -6.25 -33.49
N LEU A 252 30.76 -6.91 -32.63
CA LEU A 252 32.15 -7.27 -32.98
C LEU A 252 32.21 -8.22 -34.20
N ALA A 253 31.32 -9.21 -34.22
CA ALA A 253 31.20 -10.11 -35.37
C ALA A 253 30.81 -9.33 -36.64
N LEU A 254 29.85 -8.39 -36.54
CA LEU A 254 29.43 -7.54 -37.65
C LEU A 254 30.57 -6.63 -38.14
N ALA A 255 31.42 -6.15 -37.25
CA ALA A 255 32.57 -5.31 -37.60
C ALA A 255 33.69 -6.10 -38.31
N VAL A 256 33.86 -7.40 -38.00
CA VAL A 256 35.02 -8.19 -38.43
C VAL A 256 34.68 -9.20 -39.53
N VAL A 257 33.58 -9.96 -39.36
CA VAL A 257 33.30 -11.09 -40.26
C VAL A 257 32.99 -10.66 -41.70
N PRO A 258 32.07 -9.69 -41.96
CA PRO A 258 31.77 -9.32 -43.35
C PRO A 258 32.97 -8.71 -44.11
N PRO A 259 33.76 -7.77 -43.55
CA PRO A 259 34.92 -7.25 -44.26
C PRO A 259 35.99 -8.33 -44.47
N ALA A 260 36.19 -9.26 -43.53
CA ALA A 260 37.12 -10.37 -43.70
C ALA A 260 36.67 -11.32 -44.85
N VAL A 261 35.37 -11.67 -44.89
CA VAL A 261 34.80 -12.48 -45.96
C VAL A 261 34.93 -11.77 -47.32
N ARG A 262 34.67 -10.47 -47.40
CA ARG A 262 34.84 -9.68 -48.64
C ARG A 262 36.27 -9.66 -49.12
N GLY A 263 37.23 -9.45 -48.22
CA GLY A 263 38.67 -9.42 -48.60
C GLY A 263 39.24 -10.77 -48.91
N ILE A 264 38.96 -11.81 -48.13
CA ILE A 264 39.60 -13.13 -48.23
C ILE A 264 38.92 -14.01 -49.28
N PHE A 265 37.58 -14.09 -49.25
CA PHE A 265 36.81 -15.03 -50.07
C PHE A 265 36.30 -14.41 -51.36
N LEU A 266 35.85 -13.13 -51.32
CA LEU A 266 35.26 -12.48 -52.48
C LEU A 266 36.28 -11.63 -53.27
N HIS A 267 37.47 -11.42 -52.73
CA HIS A 267 38.59 -10.63 -53.36
C HIS A 267 38.15 -9.22 -53.77
N VAL A 268 37.19 -8.62 -53.00
CA VAL A 268 36.70 -7.24 -53.18
C VAL A 268 37.15 -6.36 -52.03
N ALA A 269 37.04 -5.04 -52.18
CA ALA A 269 37.41 -4.11 -51.13
C ALA A 269 36.67 -4.44 -49.79
N PRO A 270 37.39 -4.63 -48.68
CA PRO A 270 36.78 -5.09 -47.40
C PRO A 270 35.89 -4.05 -46.74
N GLU A 271 36.05 -2.74 -47.05
CA GLU A 271 35.23 -1.63 -46.52
C GLU A 271 35.13 -1.62 -45.00
N TRP A 272 36.21 -1.84 -44.26
CA TRP A 272 36.24 -1.91 -42.79
C TRP A 272 35.52 -0.74 -42.11
N GLY A 273 35.67 0.49 -42.61
CA GLY A 273 35.03 1.66 -42.01
C GLY A 273 33.51 1.60 -42.06
N GLU A 274 32.95 1.09 -43.15
CA GLU A 274 31.48 0.92 -43.29
C GLU A 274 30.94 -0.14 -42.33
N TRP A 275 31.63 -1.28 -42.23
CA TRP A 275 31.19 -2.35 -41.33
C TRP A 275 31.37 -2.02 -39.84
N VAL A 276 32.41 -1.27 -39.48
CA VAL A 276 32.58 -0.74 -38.13
C VAL A 276 31.48 0.26 -37.82
N TYR A 277 31.14 1.16 -38.76
CA TYR A 277 30.01 2.09 -38.57
C TYR A 277 28.68 1.35 -38.36
N ARG A 278 28.38 0.33 -39.19
CA ARG A 278 27.20 -0.51 -39.03
C ARG A 278 27.17 -1.24 -37.69
N ALA A 279 28.30 -1.72 -37.21
CA ALA A 279 28.44 -2.36 -35.91
C ALA A 279 28.16 -1.38 -34.74
N LEU A 280 28.66 -0.14 -34.86
CA LEU A 280 28.38 0.90 -33.86
C LEU A 280 26.92 1.32 -33.87
N THR A 281 26.32 1.46 -35.05
CA THR A 281 24.87 1.72 -35.19
C THR A 281 24.04 0.58 -34.58
N PHE A 282 24.44 -0.68 -34.83
CA PHE A 282 23.81 -1.85 -34.22
C PHE A 282 23.84 -1.82 -32.68
N LEU A 283 24.97 -1.40 -32.08
CA LEU A 283 25.05 -1.23 -30.61
C LEU A 283 24.04 -0.21 -30.08
N VAL A 284 23.89 0.92 -30.76
CA VAL A 284 22.94 1.98 -30.36
C VAL A 284 21.50 1.51 -30.44
N ILE A 285 21.09 0.92 -31.57
CA ILE A 285 19.72 0.45 -31.81
C ILE A 285 19.35 -0.69 -30.87
N SER A 286 20.31 -1.51 -30.45
CA SER A 286 20.10 -2.64 -29.55
C SER A 286 19.91 -2.24 -28.08
N CYS A 287 19.70 -0.97 -27.76
CA CYS A 287 19.36 -0.56 -26.38
C CYS A 287 17.94 -0.99 -26.00
N PRO A 288 17.74 -1.81 -24.96
CA PRO A 288 16.40 -2.19 -24.48
C PRO A 288 15.77 -1.10 -23.60
N CYS A 289 15.97 0.18 -23.97
CA CYS A 289 15.60 1.34 -23.12
C CYS A 289 14.13 1.35 -22.72
N ALA A 290 13.22 0.98 -23.63
CA ALA A 290 11.78 0.91 -23.35
C ALA A 290 11.46 -0.14 -22.28
N LEU A 291 12.10 -1.32 -22.32
CA LEU A 291 11.91 -2.39 -21.33
C LEU A 291 12.38 -1.95 -19.93
N VAL A 292 13.56 -1.34 -19.87
CA VAL A 292 14.17 -0.87 -18.61
C VAL A 292 13.35 0.24 -17.95
N ILE A 293 12.69 1.08 -18.75
CA ILE A 293 11.87 2.19 -18.26
C ILE A 293 10.46 1.73 -17.84
N SER A 294 9.81 0.89 -18.66
CA SER A 294 8.39 0.57 -18.51
C SER A 294 8.07 -0.16 -17.22
N ILE A 295 8.92 -1.10 -16.78
CA ILE A 295 8.65 -1.93 -15.60
C ILE A 295 8.66 -1.12 -14.30
N PRO A 296 9.73 -0.39 -13.94
CA PRO A 296 9.70 0.45 -12.74
C PRO A 296 8.59 1.50 -12.77
N LEU A 297 8.36 2.11 -13.94
CA LEU A 297 7.33 3.13 -14.10
C LEU A 297 5.94 2.58 -13.82
N SER A 298 5.61 1.39 -14.30
CA SER A 298 4.33 0.72 -14.06
C SER A 298 4.12 0.41 -12.58
N PHE A 299 5.14 -0.13 -11.90
CA PHE A 299 5.06 -0.39 -10.46
C PHE A 299 4.92 0.88 -9.64
N PHE A 300 5.70 1.93 -9.92
CA PHE A 300 5.56 3.20 -9.22
C PHE A 300 4.20 3.85 -9.46
N ALA A 301 3.66 3.77 -10.67
CA ALA A 301 2.31 4.25 -10.98
C ALA A 301 1.24 3.44 -10.21
N GLY A 302 1.39 2.12 -10.15
CA GLY A 302 0.49 1.23 -9.41
C GLY A 302 0.51 1.48 -7.90
N ILE A 303 1.70 1.56 -7.29
CA ILE A 303 1.87 1.86 -5.85
C ILE A 303 1.32 3.26 -5.53
N GLY A 304 1.64 4.26 -6.36
CA GLY A 304 1.15 5.62 -6.18
C GLY A 304 -0.37 5.74 -6.34
N GLY A 305 -0.95 5.00 -7.30
CA GLY A 305 -2.41 4.91 -7.48
C GLY A 305 -3.11 4.25 -6.31
N ALA A 306 -2.58 3.12 -5.82
CA ALA A 306 -3.06 2.43 -4.63
C ALA A 306 -3.01 3.34 -3.39
N GLY A 307 -1.89 4.06 -3.19
CA GLY A 307 -1.73 5.00 -2.09
C GLY A 307 -2.77 6.13 -2.11
N LYS A 308 -3.13 6.66 -3.28
CA LYS A 308 -4.21 7.65 -3.41
C LYS A 308 -5.59 7.09 -3.06
N ALA A 309 -5.79 5.79 -3.20
CA ALA A 309 -7.00 5.09 -2.79
C ALA A 309 -6.96 4.61 -1.32
N GLY A 310 -5.98 5.07 -0.52
CA GLY A 310 -5.83 4.66 0.88
C GLY A 310 -5.20 3.27 1.07
N ILE A 311 -4.67 2.65 0.01
CA ILE A 311 -4.09 1.31 0.04
C ILE A 311 -2.56 1.40 0.09
N LEU A 312 -1.96 0.96 1.20
CA LEU A 312 -0.52 0.90 1.38
C LEU A 312 0.05 -0.42 0.86
N VAL A 313 0.85 -0.33 -0.20
CA VAL A 313 1.52 -1.48 -0.81
C VAL A 313 2.98 -1.52 -0.34
N LYS A 314 3.38 -2.61 0.30
CA LYS A 314 4.72 -2.78 0.90
C LYS A 314 5.86 -3.04 -0.10
N GLY A 315 5.59 -3.07 -1.40
CA GLY A 315 6.61 -3.26 -2.45
C GLY A 315 6.02 -3.72 -3.77
N SER A 316 6.79 -3.57 -4.85
CA SER A 316 6.42 -3.97 -6.22
C SER A 316 6.14 -5.48 -6.34
N ASN A 317 6.86 -6.30 -5.57
CA ASN A 317 6.65 -7.75 -5.52
C ASN A 317 5.23 -8.12 -5.04
N TYR A 318 4.65 -7.36 -4.10
CA TYR A 318 3.29 -7.63 -3.60
C TYR A 318 2.22 -7.31 -4.64
N LEU A 319 2.40 -6.27 -5.46
CA LEU A 319 1.49 -6.02 -6.60
C LEU A 319 1.54 -7.15 -7.62
N GLU A 320 2.73 -7.65 -7.91
CA GLU A 320 2.91 -8.78 -8.84
C GLU A 320 2.31 -10.08 -8.30
N GLU A 321 2.48 -10.37 -7.00
CA GLU A 321 1.86 -11.52 -6.34
C GLU A 321 0.33 -11.37 -6.29
N LEU A 322 -0.19 -10.18 -5.96
CA LEU A 322 -1.62 -9.91 -5.95
C LEU A 322 -2.26 -10.11 -7.33
N ALA A 323 -1.58 -9.71 -8.41
CA ALA A 323 -2.07 -9.90 -9.77
C ALA A 323 -2.21 -11.38 -10.18
N ARG A 324 -1.56 -12.30 -9.44
CA ARG A 324 -1.62 -13.76 -9.66
C ARG A 324 -2.46 -14.49 -8.63
N THR A 325 -3.17 -13.73 -7.77
CA THR A 325 -3.97 -14.31 -6.70
C THR A 325 -5.15 -15.09 -7.27
N GLY A 326 -5.15 -16.39 -7.05
CA GLY A 326 -6.24 -17.28 -7.45
C GLY A 326 -7.11 -17.72 -6.29
N ILE A 327 -6.59 -17.65 -5.06
CA ILE A 327 -7.33 -17.99 -3.83
C ILE A 327 -7.28 -16.82 -2.89
N VAL A 328 -8.44 -16.36 -2.40
CA VAL A 328 -8.52 -15.34 -1.34
C VAL A 328 -9.19 -15.96 -0.12
N VAL A 329 -8.48 -15.89 1.00
CA VAL A 329 -8.94 -16.40 2.29
C VAL A 329 -9.28 -15.22 3.19
N PHE A 330 -10.47 -15.21 3.75
CA PHE A 330 -10.96 -14.17 4.63
C PHE A 330 -11.11 -14.66 6.06
N ASP A 331 -10.63 -13.90 7.02
CA ASP A 331 -11.13 -14.00 8.38
C ASP A 331 -12.55 -13.38 8.42
N LYS A 332 -13.47 -13.93 9.21
CA LYS A 332 -14.84 -13.39 9.30
C LYS A 332 -14.87 -12.11 10.11
N THR A 333 -14.50 -12.19 11.40
CA THR A 333 -14.72 -11.14 12.41
C THR A 333 -13.78 -9.95 12.19
N GLY A 334 -14.33 -8.74 12.13
CA GLY A 334 -13.56 -7.51 11.90
C GLY A 334 -13.11 -7.31 10.45
N THR A 335 -13.25 -8.32 9.58
CA THR A 335 -12.83 -8.29 8.16
C THR A 335 -14.04 -8.25 7.23
N LEU A 336 -14.84 -9.31 7.18
CA LEU A 336 -16.10 -9.36 6.43
C LEU A 336 -17.25 -8.74 7.21
N THR A 337 -17.11 -8.70 8.53
CA THR A 337 -18.03 -8.07 9.46
C THR A 337 -17.39 -6.85 10.10
N LYS A 338 -18.18 -6.02 10.75
CA LYS A 338 -17.70 -4.81 11.45
C LYS A 338 -16.87 -5.12 12.70
N GLY A 339 -16.99 -6.34 13.26
CA GLY A 339 -16.43 -6.71 14.56
C GLY A 339 -17.17 -6.06 15.73
N GLU A 340 -18.32 -5.49 15.46
CA GLU A 340 -19.23 -4.91 16.44
C GLU A 340 -20.50 -5.75 16.53
N PHE A 341 -20.87 -6.07 17.75
CA PHE A 341 -22.14 -6.75 18.02
C PHE A 341 -23.29 -5.75 17.96
N GLU A 342 -24.33 -6.06 17.21
CA GLU A 342 -25.55 -5.26 17.13
C GLU A 342 -26.80 -6.14 17.43
N VAL A 343 -27.84 -5.53 18.00
CA VAL A 343 -29.15 -6.17 18.13
C VAL A 343 -29.75 -6.29 16.74
N THR A 344 -29.91 -7.52 16.27
CA THR A 344 -30.39 -7.80 14.91
C THR A 344 -31.84 -8.22 14.85
N ALA A 345 -32.38 -8.70 15.96
CA ALA A 345 -33.80 -9.06 16.07
C ALA A 345 -34.25 -9.17 17.52
N ILE A 346 -35.54 -9.00 17.73
CA ILE A 346 -36.27 -9.27 18.99
C ILE A 346 -37.43 -10.19 18.64
N HIS A 347 -37.56 -11.29 19.38
CA HIS A 347 -38.57 -12.32 19.07
C HIS A 347 -39.30 -12.81 20.31
N HIS A 348 -40.50 -13.32 20.08
CA HIS A 348 -41.35 -13.97 21.08
C HIS A 348 -41.62 -13.11 22.32
N SER A 349 -41.67 -11.78 22.14
CA SER A 349 -41.98 -10.85 23.23
C SER A 349 -43.47 -10.52 23.26
N PRO A 350 -44.13 -10.64 24.42
CA PRO A 350 -45.46 -10.11 24.62
C PRO A 350 -45.45 -8.56 24.78
N LEU A 351 -44.28 -7.99 25.06
CA LEU A 351 -44.06 -6.55 25.16
C LEU A 351 -43.69 -5.94 23.82
N ALA A 352 -43.86 -4.64 23.70
CA ALA A 352 -43.30 -3.92 22.54
C ALA A 352 -41.77 -4.05 22.52
N GLU A 353 -41.19 -4.17 21.33
CA GLU A 353 -39.73 -4.34 21.17
C GLU A 353 -38.93 -3.24 21.89
N ALA A 354 -39.39 -1.99 21.83
CA ALA A 354 -38.75 -0.87 22.51
C ALA A 354 -38.80 -1.00 24.04
N GLU A 355 -39.86 -1.57 24.57
CA GLU A 355 -40.04 -1.79 26.03
C GLU A 355 -39.14 -2.94 26.51
N LEU A 356 -39.09 -4.07 25.76
CA LEU A 356 -38.19 -5.18 26.09
C LEU A 356 -36.72 -4.73 26.07
N LEU A 357 -36.36 -3.93 25.06
CA LEU A 357 -35.01 -3.39 24.91
C LEU A 357 -34.68 -2.41 26.05
N GLU A 358 -35.65 -1.64 26.55
CA GLU A 358 -35.49 -0.74 27.70
C GLU A 358 -35.19 -1.52 28.99
N TYR A 359 -35.96 -2.58 29.28
CA TYR A 359 -35.70 -3.46 30.40
C TYR A 359 -34.32 -4.13 30.28
N ALA A 360 -33.99 -4.64 29.12
CA ALA A 360 -32.68 -5.28 28.86
C ALA A 360 -31.52 -4.30 29.07
N ALA A 361 -31.65 -3.07 28.58
CA ALA A 361 -30.62 -2.05 28.71
C ALA A 361 -30.39 -1.62 30.16
N HIS A 362 -31.45 -1.54 30.95
CA HIS A 362 -31.36 -1.26 32.40
C HIS A 362 -30.80 -2.47 33.17
N ALA A 363 -31.20 -3.70 32.82
CA ALA A 363 -30.65 -4.92 33.41
C ALA A 363 -29.14 -5.04 33.20
N GLU A 364 -28.65 -4.70 32.00
CA GLU A 364 -27.25 -4.74 31.60
C GLU A 364 -26.50 -3.42 31.86
N ALA A 365 -27.08 -2.51 32.64
CA ALA A 365 -26.51 -1.17 32.85
C ALA A 365 -25.10 -1.17 33.45
N SER A 366 -24.83 -2.10 34.36
CA SER A 366 -23.56 -2.20 35.09
C SER A 366 -22.58 -3.19 34.46
N SER A 367 -22.97 -3.96 33.44
CA SER A 367 -22.16 -4.97 32.81
C SER A 367 -21.15 -4.34 31.81
N SER A 368 -19.89 -4.77 31.88
CA SER A 368 -18.86 -4.38 30.93
C SER A 368 -18.79 -5.30 29.70
N HIS A 369 -19.66 -6.28 29.59
CA HIS A 369 -19.67 -7.24 28.52
C HIS A 369 -20.01 -6.59 27.16
N PRO A 370 -19.38 -6.98 26.03
CA PRO A 370 -19.69 -6.43 24.70
C PRO A 370 -21.16 -6.54 24.29
N ILE A 371 -21.84 -7.62 24.70
CA ILE A 371 -23.27 -7.85 24.49
C ILE A 371 -24.11 -6.77 25.21
N ALA A 372 -23.76 -6.47 26.45
CA ALA A 372 -24.42 -5.42 27.24
C ALA A 372 -24.26 -4.04 26.57
N ALA A 373 -23.07 -3.75 26.06
CA ALA A 373 -22.80 -2.52 25.30
C ALA A 373 -23.67 -2.42 24.03
N SER A 374 -23.89 -3.55 23.32
CA SER A 374 -24.75 -3.61 22.14
C SER A 374 -26.21 -3.33 22.46
N ILE A 375 -26.74 -3.90 23.57
CA ILE A 375 -28.09 -3.68 24.02
C ILE A 375 -28.29 -2.21 24.41
N ARG A 376 -27.35 -1.62 25.18
CA ARG A 376 -27.40 -0.19 25.55
C ARG A 376 -27.33 0.73 24.31
N LYS A 377 -26.48 0.41 23.34
CA LYS A 377 -26.36 1.15 22.06
C LYS A 377 -27.68 1.09 21.27
N ALA A 378 -28.31 -0.08 21.21
CA ALA A 378 -29.59 -0.27 20.51
C ALA A 378 -30.75 0.46 21.19
N HIS A 379 -30.77 0.51 22.53
CA HIS A 379 -31.77 1.31 23.29
C HIS A 379 -31.65 2.80 22.96
N GLY A 380 -30.43 3.32 22.78
CA GLY A 380 -30.15 4.69 22.28
C GLY A 380 -30.56 5.83 23.19
N LYS A 381 -31.10 5.54 24.39
CA LYS A 381 -31.48 6.52 25.39
C LYS A 381 -30.57 6.45 26.61
N ARG A 382 -30.52 7.55 27.39
CA ARG A 382 -29.79 7.56 28.66
C ARG A 382 -30.42 6.56 29.62
N ILE A 383 -29.57 5.69 30.21
CA ILE A 383 -30.01 4.73 31.23
C ILE A 383 -30.11 5.45 32.56
N ASP A 384 -31.26 5.31 33.21
CA ASP A 384 -31.50 5.86 34.54
C ASP A 384 -31.21 4.79 35.61
N LEU A 385 -30.04 4.88 36.21
CA LEU A 385 -29.59 3.95 37.24
C LEU A 385 -30.46 3.98 38.51
N SER A 386 -31.26 5.04 38.73
CA SER A 386 -32.19 5.09 39.89
C SER A 386 -33.35 4.09 39.79
N ARG A 387 -33.63 3.59 38.58
CA ARG A 387 -34.63 2.55 38.30
C ARG A 387 -34.12 1.13 38.56
N VAL A 388 -32.81 0.98 38.84
CA VAL A 388 -32.12 -0.31 38.94
C VAL A 388 -31.70 -0.58 40.37
N SER A 389 -32.10 -1.74 40.91
CA SER A 389 -31.69 -2.22 42.25
C SER A 389 -31.44 -3.73 42.23
N ASP A 390 -30.86 -4.25 43.32
CA ASP A 390 -30.63 -5.69 43.55
C ASP A 390 -29.91 -6.43 42.41
N VAL A 391 -28.86 -5.83 41.86
CA VAL A 391 -28.10 -6.40 40.75
C VAL A 391 -27.27 -7.60 41.22
N GLN A 392 -27.52 -8.76 40.62
CA GLN A 392 -26.77 -9.98 40.86
C GLN A 392 -26.27 -10.54 39.50
N GLU A 393 -24.96 -10.56 39.32
CA GLU A 393 -24.35 -11.15 38.15
C GLU A 393 -24.09 -12.65 38.39
N ILE A 394 -24.61 -13.50 37.52
CA ILE A 394 -24.45 -14.95 37.57
C ILE A 394 -23.44 -15.34 36.48
N GLY A 395 -22.20 -15.59 36.91
CA GLY A 395 -21.07 -15.84 36.01
C GLY A 395 -21.38 -16.91 34.98
N GLY A 396 -21.18 -16.56 33.69
CA GLY A 396 -21.44 -17.43 32.56
C GLY A 396 -22.91 -17.70 32.19
N SER A 397 -23.89 -17.07 32.93
CA SER A 397 -25.31 -17.27 32.69
C SER A 397 -26.05 -15.97 32.36
N GLY A 398 -25.76 -14.86 33.06
CA GLY A 398 -26.41 -13.58 32.84
C GLY A 398 -26.54 -12.76 34.12
N VAL A 399 -27.54 -11.88 34.18
CA VAL A 399 -27.78 -10.97 35.29
C VAL A 399 -29.26 -11.07 35.74
N THR A 400 -29.49 -10.99 37.05
CA THR A 400 -30.81 -10.74 37.64
C THR A 400 -30.79 -9.39 38.36
N VAL A 401 -31.85 -8.63 38.23
CA VAL A 401 -31.93 -7.23 38.69
C VAL A 401 -33.37 -6.82 38.90
N ARG A 402 -33.63 -5.81 39.72
CA ARG A 402 -34.94 -5.15 39.77
C ARG A 402 -34.91 -3.86 38.97
N VAL A 403 -35.77 -3.79 37.95
CA VAL A 403 -35.98 -2.59 37.13
C VAL A 403 -37.41 -2.08 37.42
N ASP A 404 -37.52 -0.86 37.88
CA ASP A 404 -38.80 -0.27 38.32
C ASP A 404 -39.55 -1.15 39.34
N GLY A 405 -38.82 -1.83 40.24
CA GLY A 405 -39.38 -2.73 41.25
C GLY A 405 -39.76 -4.13 40.71
N ARG A 406 -39.69 -4.38 39.39
CA ARG A 406 -40.00 -5.68 38.77
C ARG A 406 -38.73 -6.54 38.68
N GLU A 407 -38.85 -7.81 39.05
CA GLU A 407 -37.74 -8.76 38.88
C GLU A 407 -37.47 -9.01 37.42
N THR A 408 -36.28 -8.68 36.96
CA THR A 408 -35.86 -8.78 35.57
C THR A 408 -34.62 -9.66 35.46
N ALA A 409 -34.64 -10.67 34.60
CA ALA A 409 -33.51 -11.52 34.29
C ALA A 409 -33.15 -11.37 32.82
N ALA A 410 -31.84 -11.20 32.55
CA ALA A 410 -31.27 -11.14 31.20
C ALA A 410 -30.11 -12.10 31.11
N GLY A 411 -30.13 -13.07 30.17
CA GLY A 411 -29.06 -14.04 30.04
C GLY A 411 -29.30 -15.15 29.04
N ASN A 412 -28.47 -16.19 29.08
CA ASN A 412 -28.62 -17.33 28.21
C ASN A 412 -29.68 -18.34 28.70
N GLY A 413 -29.91 -19.41 27.92
CA GLY A 413 -30.88 -20.46 28.29
C GLY A 413 -30.61 -21.10 29.65
N ARG A 414 -29.36 -21.21 30.08
CA ARG A 414 -28.98 -21.75 31.40
C ARG A 414 -29.54 -20.89 32.54
N LEU A 415 -29.53 -19.58 32.38
CA LEU A 415 -30.15 -18.68 33.36
C LEU A 415 -31.66 -18.96 33.48
N MET A 416 -32.34 -19.11 32.35
CA MET A 416 -33.79 -19.43 32.36
C MET A 416 -34.07 -20.79 33.05
N GLU A 417 -33.25 -21.81 32.77
CA GLU A 417 -33.34 -23.12 33.43
C GLU A 417 -33.10 -23.02 34.94
N GLN A 418 -32.11 -22.25 35.39
CA GLN A 418 -31.81 -22.05 36.80
C GLN A 418 -32.96 -21.34 37.55
N LEU A 419 -33.64 -20.44 36.84
CA LEU A 419 -34.81 -19.73 37.39
C LEU A 419 -36.13 -20.52 37.25
N GLY A 420 -36.09 -21.71 36.60
CA GLY A 420 -37.29 -22.52 36.36
C GLY A 420 -38.25 -21.93 35.32
N ILE A 421 -37.75 -21.06 34.44
CA ILE A 421 -38.55 -20.34 33.45
C ILE A 421 -38.48 -21.09 32.11
N ALA A 422 -39.65 -21.49 31.59
CA ALA A 422 -39.72 -22.08 30.26
C ALA A 422 -39.47 -21.00 29.19
N TYR A 423 -38.46 -21.22 28.32
CA TYR A 423 -38.10 -20.29 27.26
C TYR A 423 -38.28 -20.90 25.87
N GLN A 424 -38.43 -20.06 24.87
CA GLN A 424 -38.57 -20.51 23.49
C GLN A 424 -37.20 -20.56 22.80
N PRO A 425 -36.82 -21.69 22.14
CA PRO A 425 -35.60 -21.76 21.39
C PRO A 425 -35.62 -20.83 20.17
N CYS A 426 -34.52 -20.18 19.92
CA CYS A 426 -34.35 -19.30 18.76
C CYS A 426 -33.64 -20.04 17.63
N HIS A 427 -34.18 -19.96 16.40
CA HIS A 427 -33.60 -20.57 15.21
C HIS A 427 -32.68 -19.59 14.45
N ARG A 428 -32.56 -18.34 14.89
CA ARG A 428 -31.65 -17.37 14.30
C ARG A 428 -30.24 -17.53 14.83
N THR A 429 -29.28 -17.25 13.96
CA THR A 429 -27.85 -17.27 14.31
C THR A 429 -27.46 -15.99 15.01
N GLY A 430 -26.77 -16.15 16.14
CA GLY A 430 -26.29 -15.03 16.98
C GLY A 430 -26.21 -15.45 18.45
N THR A 431 -25.77 -14.52 19.29
CA THR A 431 -25.88 -14.66 20.72
C THR A 431 -27.29 -14.28 21.14
N ILE A 432 -27.96 -15.21 21.82
CA ILE A 432 -29.34 -15.02 22.25
C ILE A 432 -29.32 -14.60 23.71
N VAL A 433 -29.92 -13.45 24.01
CA VAL A 433 -30.20 -12.99 25.36
C VAL A 433 -31.68 -13.16 25.63
N HIS A 434 -32.01 -14.16 26.45
CA HIS A 434 -33.37 -14.39 26.93
C HIS A 434 -33.70 -13.40 28.03
N MET A 435 -34.93 -12.91 28.02
CA MET A 435 -35.45 -11.97 29.02
C MET A 435 -36.63 -12.61 29.77
N ALA A 436 -36.61 -12.42 31.09
CA ALA A 436 -37.75 -12.76 31.91
C ALA A 436 -38.08 -11.59 32.86
N ILE A 437 -39.35 -11.34 33.11
CA ILE A 437 -39.83 -10.27 33.97
C ILE A 437 -40.90 -10.86 34.93
N ASP A 438 -40.70 -10.65 36.23
CA ASP A 438 -41.58 -11.17 37.30
C ASP A 438 -41.80 -12.70 37.21
N GLY A 439 -40.76 -13.46 36.83
CA GLY A 439 -40.80 -14.91 36.70
C GLY A 439 -41.44 -15.44 35.43
N GLU A 440 -41.91 -14.57 34.53
CA GLU A 440 -42.49 -14.94 33.25
C GLU A 440 -41.51 -14.65 32.07
N TYR A 441 -41.50 -15.53 31.05
CA TYR A 441 -40.67 -15.32 29.86
C TYR A 441 -41.15 -14.10 29.07
N ALA A 442 -40.28 -13.12 28.88
CA ALA A 442 -40.59 -11.84 28.22
C ALA A 442 -40.10 -11.77 26.78
N GLY A 443 -39.40 -12.80 26.27
CA GLY A 443 -38.86 -12.82 24.91
C GLY A 443 -37.34 -12.97 24.86
N HIS A 444 -36.76 -12.79 23.68
CA HIS A 444 -35.32 -12.82 23.52
C HIS A 444 -34.82 -11.81 22.50
N ILE A 445 -33.59 -11.36 22.73
CA ILE A 445 -32.85 -10.44 21.88
C ILE A 445 -31.75 -11.21 21.18
N VAL A 446 -31.69 -11.10 19.87
CA VAL A 446 -30.63 -11.72 19.02
C VAL A 446 -29.58 -10.67 18.74
N ILE A 447 -28.34 -11.01 19.07
CA ILE A 447 -27.17 -10.13 18.89
C ILE A 447 -26.18 -10.85 17.98
N SER A 448 -25.80 -10.24 16.89
CA SER A 448 -24.83 -10.80 15.95
C SER A 448 -23.86 -9.74 15.45
N ASP A 449 -22.71 -10.21 14.97
CA ASP A 449 -21.75 -9.38 14.28
C ASP A 449 -22.28 -9.05 12.87
N VAL A 450 -22.31 -7.78 12.53
CA VAL A 450 -22.96 -7.29 11.31
C VAL A 450 -21.98 -7.34 10.14
N VAL A 451 -22.42 -7.95 9.05
CA VAL A 451 -21.68 -7.96 7.76
C VAL A 451 -21.50 -6.53 7.26
N LYS A 452 -20.30 -6.20 6.77
CA LYS A 452 -20.04 -4.90 6.15
C LYS A 452 -20.89 -4.75 4.88
N PRO A 453 -21.46 -3.56 4.62
CA PRO A 453 -22.40 -3.36 3.52
C PRO A 453 -21.78 -3.58 2.14
N ASP A 454 -20.48 -3.37 2.00
CA ASP A 454 -19.69 -3.51 0.77
C ASP A 454 -19.04 -4.90 0.59
N ALA A 455 -19.16 -5.80 1.57
CA ALA A 455 -18.46 -7.09 1.54
C ALA A 455 -18.90 -7.99 0.38
N ALA A 456 -20.21 -8.05 0.09
CA ALA A 456 -20.73 -8.87 -1.02
C ALA A 456 -20.24 -8.34 -2.38
N ASP A 457 -20.26 -7.03 -2.58
CA ASP A 457 -19.76 -6.38 -3.79
C ASP A 457 -18.27 -6.61 -3.98
N ALA A 458 -17.49 -6.55 -2.90
CA ALA A 458 -16.06 -6.82 -2.90
C ALA A 458 -15.75 -8.28 -3.31
N ILE A 459 -16.47 -9.26 -2.75
CA ILE A 459 -16.33 -10.68 -3.14
C ILE A 459 -16.68 -10.88 -4.63
N ALA A 460 -17.79 -10.30 -5.08
CA ALA A 460 -18.18 -10.38 -6.49
C ALA A 460 -17.14 -9.71 -7.42
N ALA A 461 -16.55 -8.58 -7.01
CA ALA A 461 -15.49 -7.91 -7.76
C ALA A 461 -14.22 -8.75 -7.86
N LEU A 462 -13.79 -9.41 -6.78
CA LEU A 462 -12.65 -10.32 -6.79
C LEU A 462 -12.85 -11.49 -7.75
N LYS A 463 -14.04 -12.08 -7.78
CA LYS A 463 -14.38 -13.15 -8.74
C LYS A 463 -14.33 -12.65 -10.19
N ARG A 464 -14.84 -11.44 -10.45
CA ARG A 464 -14.73 -10.82 -11.79
C ARG A 464 -13.27 -10.50 -12.18
N ALA A 465 -12.43 -10.20 -11.21
CA ALA A 465 -11.00 -9.96 -11.43
C ALA A 465 -10.19 -11.26 -11.65
N GLY A 466 -10.81 -12.45 -11.58
CA GLY A 466 -10.17 -13.72 -11.88
C GLY A 466 -9.80 -14.57 -10.66
N VAL A 467 -10.20 -14.17 -9.45
CA VAL A 467 -10.06 -15.02 -8.26
C VAL A 467 -10.92 -16.28 -8.44
N ARG A 468 -10.26 -17.44 -8.40
CA ARG A 468 -10.88 -18.74 -8.65
C ARG A 468 -11.69 -19.26 -7.46
N SER A 469 -11.23 -18.97 -6.25
CA SER A 469 -11.85 -19.47 -5.02
C SER A 469 -11.74 -18.44 -3.91
N THR A 470 -12.87 -18.18 -3.25
CA THR A 470 -12.99 -17.39 -2.04
C THR A 470 -13.29 -18.32 -0.87
N VAL A 471 -12.56 -18.17 0.22
CA VAL A 471 -12.63 -19.05 1.40
C VAL A 471 -12.82 -18.21 2.65
N MET A 472 -13.74 -18.58 3.54
CA MET A 472 -13.91 -17.93 4.85
C MET A 472 -13.45 -18.87 5.97
N LEU A 473 -12.66 -18.33 6.89
CA LEU A 473 -12.24 -19.01 8.13
C LEU A 473 -12.89 -18.33 9.32
N THR A 474 -13.55 -19.09 10.20
CA THR A 474 -14.20 -18.53 11.39
C THR A 474 -14.16 -19.50 12.57
N GLY A 475 -14.15 -18.97 13.78
CA GLY A 475 -14.39 -19.71 15.03
C GLY A 475 -15.85 -19.99 15.32
N ASP A 476 -16.78 -19.40 14.55
CA ASP A 476 -18.22 -19.57 14.75
C ASP A 476 -18.68 -20.98 14.39
N GLY A 477 -19.87 -21.33 14.88
CA GLY A 477 -20.53 -22.60 14.53
C GLY A 477 -20.93 -22.68 13.05
N PRO A 478 -21.13 -23.92 12.54
CA PRO A 478 -21.35 -24.18 11.10
C PRO A 478 -22.56 -23.43 10.52
N SER A 479 -23.66 -23.34 11.26
CA SER A 479 -24.89 -22.67 10.81
C SER A 479 -24.69 -21.16 10.59
N ALA A 480 -24.02 -20.49 11.56
CA ALA A 480 -23.71 -19.06 11.48
C ALA A 480 -22.73 -18.77 10.34
N ALA A 481 -21.71 -19.61 10.20
CA ALA A 481 -20.72 -19.48 9.16
C ALA A 481 -21.32 -19.66 7.76
N ALA A 482 -22.15 -20.68 7.55
CA ALA A 482 -22.83 -20.95 6.28
C ALA A 482 -23.73 -19.77 5.87
N GLN A 483 -24.52 -19.23 6.79
CA GLN A 483 -25.44 -18.12 6.51
C GLN A 483 -24.69 -16.85 6.03
N VAL A 484 -23.56 -16.52 6.64
CA VAL A 484 -22.72 -15.39 6.21
C VAL A 484 -22.10 -15.67 4.85
N ALA A 485 -21.62 -16.88 4.62
CA ALA A 485 -20.99 -17.25 3.35
C ALA A 485 -21.98 -17.22 2.18
N ASP A 486 -23.19 -17.73 2.38
CA ASP A 486 -24.25 -17.70 1.36
C ASP A 486 -24.65 -16.26 1.03
N ALA A 487 -24.83 -15.41 2.06
CA ALA A 487 -25.17 -14.00 1.87
C ALA A 487 -24.09 -13.22 1.11
N LEU A 488 -22.81 -13.60 1.26
CA LEU A 488 -21.67 -12.95 0.60
C LEU A 488 -21.25 -13.65 -0.72
N GLY A 489 -21.81 -14.82 -1.02
CA GLY A 489 -21.43 -15.61 -2.18
C GLY A 489 -20.01 -16.19 -2.09
N ILE A 490 -19.55 -16.58 -0.90
CA ILE A 490 -18.25 -17.20 -0.65
C ILE A 490 -18.31 -18.69 -1.04
N ASP A 491 -17.24 -19.21 -1.70
CA ASP A 491 -17.26 -20.55 -2.27
C ASP A 491 -17.04 -21.67 -1.24
N LYS A 492 -16.22 -21.41 -0.20
CA LYS A 492 -15.86 -22.38 0.83
C LYS A 492 -15.83 -21.78 2.21
N VAL A 493 -16.25 -22.54 3.20
CA VAL A 493 -16.29 -22.12 4.61
C VAL A 493 -15.66 -23.20 5.49
N HIS A 494 -14.82 -22.76 6.41
CA HIS A 494 -14.33 -23.59 7.51
C HIS A 494 -14.74 -22.91 8.84
N SER A 495 -15.52 -23.64 9.62
CA SER A 495 -16.12 -23.20 10.89
C SER A 495 -15.51 -23.91 12.09
N ASN A 496 -15.84 -23.46 13.31
CA ASN A 496 -15.32 -23.99 14.59
C ASN A 496 -13.79 -24.02 14.70
N LEU A 497 -13.10 -23.10 14.02
CA LEU A 497 -11.64 -23.07 14.00
C LEU A 497 -11.06 -22.34 15.21
N LEU A 498 -10.14 -22.97 15.90
CA LEU A 498 -9.23 -22.31 16.83
C LEU A 498 -8.14 -21.55 16.03
N PRO A 499 -7.41 -20.62 16.67
CA PRO A 499 -6.36 -19.89 15.98
C PRO A 499 -5.32 -20.76 15.27
N GLY A 500 -4.92 -21.89 15.89
CA GLY A 500 -4.00 -22.86 15.29
C GLY A 500 -4.57 -23.55 14.05
N ASP A 501 -5.84 -23.94 14.11
CA ASP A 501 -6.53 -24.62 12.99
C ASP A 501 -6.64 -23.71 11.76
N LYS A 502 -6.76 -22.38 11.97
CA LYS A 502 -6.77 -21.41 10.87
C LYS A 502 -5.46 -21.42 10.09
N VAL A 503 -4.33 -21.54 10.80
CA VAL A 503 -3.00 -21.62 10.16
C VAL A 503 -2.89 -22.89 9.34
N GLU A 504 -3.26 -24.05 9.92
CA GLU A 504 -3.23 -25.34 9.23
C GLU A 504 -4.10 -25.31 7.95
N LYS A 505 -5.30 -24.71 8.02
CA LYS A 505 -6.17 -24.56 6.84
C LYS A 505 -5.58 -23.66 5.77
N VAL A 506 -4.88 -22.61 6.14
CA VAL A 506 -4.15 -21.75 5.18
C VAL A 506 -3.04 -22.54 4.51
N GLU A 507 -2.28 -23.36 5.28
CA GLU A 507 -1.22 -24.21 4.72
C GLU A 507 -1.76 -25.29 3.77
N GLU A 508 -2.88 -25.93 4.10
CA GLU A 508 -3.57 -26.85 3.19
C GLU A 508 -3.96 -26.16 1.86
N LEU A 509 -4.49 -24.93 1.95
CA LEU A 509 -4.89 -24.15 0.78
C LEU A 509 -3.67 -23.71 -0.06
N LEU A 510 -2.54 -23.37 0.59
CA LEU A 510 -1.28 -23.08 -0.08
C LEU A 510 -0.79 -24.29 -0.90
N ASN A 511 -0.90 -25.50 -0.35
CA ASN A 511 -0.53 -26.72 -1.05
C ASN A 511 -1.47 -27.09 -2.21
N SER A 512 -2.68 -26.53 -2.25
CA SER A 512 -3.69 -26.74 -3.29
C SER A 512 -3.60 -25.75 -4.46
N GLN A 513 -2.63 -24.84 -4.45
CA GLN A 513 -2.43 -23.83 -5.49
C GLN A 513 -2.02 -24.47 -6.83
N LYS A 514 -2.47 -23.85 -7.92
CA LYS A 514 -1.94 -24.16 -9.26
C LYS A 514 -0.55 -23.54 -9.44
N ALA A 515 0.22 -24.11 -10.35
CA ALA A 515 1.55 -23.57 -10.67
C ALA A 515 1.44 -22.10 -11.12
N GLY A 516 2.15 -21.21 -10.43
CA GLY A 516 2.15 -19.76 -10.69
C GLY A 516 1.01 -18.96 -10.07
N GLU A 517 0.07 -19.60 -9.39
CA GLU A 517 -1.01 -18.97 -8.62
C GLU A 517 -0.51 -18.59 -7.22
N THR A 518 -1.07 -17.55 -6.63
CA THR A 518 -0.79 -17.14 -5.25
C THR A 518 -2.06 -17.13 -4.41
N LEU A 519 -1.89 -17.17 -3.08
CA LEU A 519 -2.96 -17.05 -2.11
C LEU A 519 -2.82 -15.72 -1.38
N ALA A 520 -3.92 -15.00 -1.24
CA ALA A 520 -4.01 -13.82 -0.40
C ALA A 520 -4.86 -14.12 0.85
N PHE A 521 -4.33 -13.82 2.02
CA PHE A 521 -5.09 -13.83 3.28
C PHE A 521 -5.51 -12.42 3.64
N VAL A 522 -6.79 -12.23 3.90
CA VAL A 522 -7.40 -10.96 4.31
C VAL A 522 -7.90 -11.09 5.74
N GLY A 523 -7.36 -10.28 6.61
CA GLY A 523 -7.71 -10.31 8.02
C GLY A 523 -7.48 -8.97 8.72
N ASP A 524 -8.12 -8.78 9.88
CA ASP A 524 -7.87 -7.63 10.75
C ASP A 524 -6.50 -7.75 11.43
N ARG A 525 -5.98 -6.63 11.94
CA ARG A 525 -4.69 -6.53 12.62
C ARG A 525 -4.55 -7.50 13.82
N LYS A 526 -5.66 -7.84 14.49
CA LYS A 526 -5.67 -8.78 15.60
C LYS A 526 -5.47 -10.23 15.14
N SER A 527 -6.04 -10.60 14.00
CA SER A 527 -5.91 -11.94 13.40
C SER A 527 -4.56 -12.16 12.71
N THR A 528 -3.88 -11.08 12.29
CA THR A 528 -2.58 -11.14 11.58
C THR A 528 -1.38 -11.34 12.53
N ARG A 529 -1.53 -11.14 13.83
CA ARG A 529 -0.45 -11.35 14.81
C ARG A 529 0.03 -12.81 14.93
N LEU A 530 -0.74 -13.77 14.44
CA LEU A 530 -0.40 -15.20 14.47
C LEU A 530 0.56 -15.65 13.35
N ASN A 531 0.79 -14.81 12.32
CA ASN A 531 1.60 -15.17 11.15
C ASN A 531 2.94 -14.42 11.03
N SER A 532 3.44 -13.76 12.08
CA SER A 532 4.69 -12.99 12.01
C SER A 532 5.96 -13.79 12.34
N SER A 533 5.89 -15.11 12.34
CA SER A 533 7.04 -15.98 12.69
C SER A 533 7.54 -16.86 11.53
N HIS A 534 7.27 -16.52 10.28
CA HIS A 534 7.91 -17.19 9.12
C HIS A 534 8.33 -16.21 8.05
#